data_a6450ddeeeaae20c90e87e4a88952a21
#
_entry.id   a6450ddeeeaae20c90e87e4a88952a21
#
_cell.length_a   1.000
_cell.length_b   1.000
_cell.length_c   1.000
_cell.angle_alpha   90.00
_cell.angle_beta   90.00
_cell.angle_gamma   90.00
#
_symmetry.space_group_name_H-M   'P 1'
#
loop_
_entity.id
_entity.type
_entity.pdbx_description
1 polymer ?
#
loop_
_entity_poly.entity_id
_entity_poly.type
_entity_poly.pdbx_seq_one_letter_code
_entity_poly.pdbx_strand_id
1 'polypeptide(L)'
;MQNVELLQNTTGRSPQNLNDIIYVEPQNCDTKGNNCAQSRTDKNRILVYFGGDVQDLSSNMKLHRDNQKYLRWSLEETAALLSRSYPDNYIMVVRPNRMERSTFSCFDNFVESNSCGAPTHLTHKTVAEINSNSSCYALLQLRGLVHSVTRLKGLVENEISPLKFTLVGFSKGVIVLNQILHELHILNSVQHEGESKMKDDVTRFSDKIERMIWLDGGHNGGKDTWITDEEVLKTLATKTNINIEVKVTPYQVQDNRRPWIGKEEKRFRNILGNKFDLISSKRLSRSLYFAEEEANIENHFKILTTLNCDI
;
A
#
# COMPACT_ATOMS: atom_id res chain seq x y z
N MET A 1 -14.82 -7.07 21.16
CA MET A 1 -13.55 -7.40 20.51
C MET A 1 -13.74 -7.24 19.03
N GLN A 2 -12.80 -6.58 18.34
CA GLN A 2 -12.83 -6.49 16.88
C GLN A 2 -12.71 -7.89 16.28
N ASN A 3 -13.56 -8.20 15.31
CA ASN A 3 -13.48 -9.47 14.59
C ASN A 3 -12.42 -9.36 13.50
N VAL A 4 -11.21 -9.82 13.80
CA VAL A 4 -10.10 -9.92 12.84
C VAL A 4 -10.21 -11.28 12.16
N GLU A 5 -10.42 -11.29 10.86
CA GLU A 5 -10.66 -12.52 10.10
C GLU A 5 -9.54 -12.76 9.08
N LEU A 6 -9.07 -13.98 8.96
CA LEU A 6 -8.12 -14.41 7.95
C LEU A 6 -8.86 -15.05 6.77
N LEU A 7 -8.81 -14.39 5.62
CA LEU A 7 -9.30 -14.89 4.34
C LEU A 7 -8.12 -15.50 3.58
N GLN A 8 -8.01 -16.82 3.63
CA GLN A 8 -6.91 -17.53 2.98
C GLN A 8 -7.14 -17.69 1.47
N ASN A 9 -6.05 -17.73 0.72
CA ASN A 9 -6.04 -17.97 -0.72
C ASN A 9 -7.02 -17.08 -1.50
N THR A 10 -7.12 -15.83 -1.12
CA THR A 10 -7.97 -14.86 -1.82
C THR A 10 -7.43 -14.60 -3.22
N THR A 11 -8.28 -14.80 -4.23
CA THR A 11 -7.92 -14.67 -5.63
C THR A 11 -7.74 -13.20 -6.03
N GLY A 12 -6.58 -12.90 -6.62
CA GLY A 12 -6.27 -11.61 -7.22
C GLY A 12 -6.58 -11.54 -8.72
N ARG A 13 -5.60 -11.14 -9.52
CA ARG A 13 -5.75 -10.95 -10.98
C ARG A 13 -6.03 -12.24 -11.77
N SER A 14 -5.63 -13.39 -11.23
CA SER A 14 -5.90 -14.70 -11.80
C SER A 14 -6.02 -15.76 -10.69
N PRO A 15 -6.56 -16.94 -11.00
CA PRO A 15 -6.68 -18.05 -10.03
C PRO A 15 -5.35 -18.51 -9.41
N GLN A 16 -4.22 -18.21 -10.04
CA GLN A 16 -2.88 -18.57 -9.55
C GLN A 16 -2.26 -17.47 -8.68
N ASN A 17 -2.76 -16.24 -8.76
CA ASN A 17 -2.24 -15.09 -8.00
C ASN A 17 -3.03 -14.91 -6.71
N LEU A 18 -2.73 -15.72 -5.71
CA LEU A 18 -3.41 -15.77 -4.42
C LEU A 18 -2.65 -14.99 -3.36
N ASN A 19 -3.38 -14.27 -2.48
CA ASN A 19 -2.84 -13.71 -1.24
C ASN A 19 -3.76 -14.06 -0.08
N ASP A 20 -3.20 -14.24 1.12
CA ASP A 20 -3.98 -14.21 2.34
C ASP A 20 -4.28 -12.76 2.70
N ILE A 21 -5.51 -12.50 3.14
CA ILE A 21 -5.98 -11.17 3.55
C ILE A 21 -6.45 -11.24 4.99
N ILE A 22 -5.90 -10.38 5.85
CA ILE A 22 -6.48 -10.14 7.16
C ILE A 22 -7.49 -9.00 7.00
N TYR A 23 -8.75 -9.31 7.30
CA TYR A 23 -9.89 -8.43 7.08
C TYR A 23 -10.52 -8.00 8.39
N VAL A 24 -10.91 -6.72 8.47
CA VAL A 24 -11.68 -6.19 9.60
C VAL A 24 -12.77 -5.28 9.07
N GLU A 25 -13.99 -5.47 9.57
CA GLU A 25 -15.14 -4.62 9.26
C GLU A 25 -15.11 -3.29 10.05
N PRO A 26 -15.73 -2.23 9.53
CA PRO A 26 -15.91 -0.98 10.27
C PRO A 26 -16.59 -1.21 11.62
N GLN A 27 -16.15 -0.47 12.65
CA GLN A 27 -16.69 -0.62 14.02
C GLN A 27 -18.14 -0.19 14.16
N ASN A 28 -18.61 0.73 13.32
CA ASN A 28 -19.94 1.35 13.40
C ASN A 28 -20.97 0.66 12.50
N CYS A 29 -20.83 -0.64 12.23
CA CYS A 29 -21.81 -1.41 11.48
C CYS A 29 -22.95 -1.88 12.42
N ASP A 30 -23.73 -0.94 13.00
CA ASP A 30 -24.93 -1.27 13.74
C ASP A 30 -26.02 -1.84 12.80
N THR A 31 -26.17 -3.16 12.84
CA THR A 31 -27.21 -3.88 12.09
C THR A 31 -28.61 -3.75 12.69
N LYS A 32 -28.82 -2.88 13.68
CA LYS A 32 -30.13 -2.69 14.34
C LYS A 32 -30.42 -1.21 14.62
N GLY A 33 -31.19 -0.56 13.77
CA GLY A 33 -31.79 0.74 14.13
C GLY A 33 -32.15 1.64 12.94
N ASN A 34 -33.45 1.88 12.78
CA ASN A 34 -34.10 2.68 11.73
C ASN A 34 -33.88 4.21 11.80
N ASN A 35 -32.67 4.73 11.97
CA ASN A 35 -32.46 6.19 11.93
C ASN A 35 -31.01 6.56 11.61
N CYS A 36 -30.46 6.16 10.47
CA CYS A 36 -29.11 6.58 10.09
C CYS A 36 -28.97 6.82 8.57
N ALA A 37 -29.82 7.68 8.00
CA ALA A 37 -29.69 8.09 6.60
C ALA A 37 -28.51 9.08 6.37
N GLN A 38 -28.03 9.76 7.41
CA GLN A 38 -26.98 10.80 7.32
C GLN A 38 -25.55 10.32 7.57
N SER A 39 -25.36 9.09 8.10
CA SER A 39 -24.04 8.51 8.41
C SER A 39 -23.53 7.52 7.36
N ARG A 40 -24.27 7.27 6.28
CA ARG A 40 -23.91 6.26 5.25
C ARG A 40 -22.84 6.72 4.26
N THR A 41 -22.56 8.00 4.13
CA THR A 41 -21.64 8.54 3.11
C THR A 41 -20.16 8.30 3.44
N ASP A 42 -19.79 8.06 4.71
CA ASP A 42 -18.40 7.87 5.11
C ASP A 42 -17.96 6.39 5.19
N LYS A 43 -18.91 5.44 5.10
CA LYS A 43 -18.64 3.99 5.29
C LYS A 43 -18.06 3.28 4.07
N ASN A 44 -17.81 3.97 2.97
CA ASN A 44 -17.37 3.38 1.71
C ASN A 44 -15.86 3.54 1.48
N ARG A 45 -15.05 3.37 2.52
CA ARG A 45 -13.60 3.48 2.44
C ARG A 45 -12.94 2.15 2.80
N ILE A 46 -11.99 1.74 1.97
CA ILE A 46 -11.14 0.59 2.23
C ILE A 46 -9.71 1.09 2.44
N LEU A 47 -9.11 0.72 3.56
CA LEU A 47 -7.68 0.88 3.78
C LEU A 47 -6.99 -0.45 3.47
N VAL A 48 -6.08 -0.42 2.50
CA VAL A 48 -5.26 -1.57 2.13
C VAL A 48 -3.84 -1.35 2.61
N TYR A 49 -3.32 -2.29 3.38
CA TYR A 49 -2.00 -2.24 3.98
C TYR A 49 -1.09 -3.33 3.44
N PHE A 50 0.13 -2.94 3.11
CA PHE A 50 1.22 -3.82 2.70
C PHE A 50 2.34 -3.74 3.75
N GLY A 51 2.61 -4.85 4.41
CA GLY A 51 3.58 -4.94 5.50
C GLY A 51 5.04 -4.94 5.05
N GLY A 52 5.94 -4.78 6.02
CA GLY A 52 7.38 -4.87 5.83
C GLY A 52 7.94 -6.26 6.11
N ASP A 53 9.27 -6.31 6.10
CA ASP A 53 10.00 -7.50 6.57
C ASP A 53 9.64 -7.82 8.03
N VAL A 54 9.78 -9.08 8.42
CA VAL A 54 9.44 -9.62 9.74
C VAL A 54 7.94 -9.80 9.95
N GLN A 55 7.08 -8.92 9.40
CA GLN A 55 5.64 -9.00 9.59
C GLN A 55 5.02 -10.18 8.84
N ASP A 56 4.47 -11.09 9.59
CA ASP A 56 3.70 -12.25 9.10
C ASP A 56 2.55 -12.53 10.06
N LEU A 57 1.81 -13.60 9.82
CA LEU A 57 0.82 -14.12 10.78
C LEU A 57 1.49 -14.41 12.12
N SER A 58 0.81 -14.12 13.21
CA SER A 58 1.33 -14.31 14.57
C SER A 58 1.75 -15.77 14.84
N SER A 59 1.05 -16.74 14.24
CA SER A 59 1.41 -18.14 14.28
C SER A 59 2.79 -18.44 13.69
N ASN A 60 3.11 -17.82 12.55
CA ASN A 60 4.39 -17.99 11.88
C ASN A 60 5.52 -17.27 12.63
N MET A 61 5.25 -16.03 13.07
CA MET A 61 6.23 -15.24 13.80
C MET A 61 6.65 -15.90 15.12
N LYS A 62 5.75 -16.60 15.83
CA LYS A 62 6.05 -17.36 17.06
C LYS A 62 7.06 -18.47 16.83
N LEU A 63 7.10 -19.05 15.64
CA LEU A 63 8.02 -20.14 15.30
C LEU A 63 9.44 -19.67 14.97
N HIS A 64 9.62 -18.38 14.67
CA HIS A 64 10.91 -17.82 14.31
C HIS A 64 11.59 -17.17 15.50
N ARG A 65 12.86 -17.57 15.81
CA ARG A 65 13.63 -17.12 16.99
C ARG A 65 13.65 -15.62 17.20
N ASP A 66 13.81 -14.84 16.13
CA ASP A 66 13.96 -13.39 16.21
C ASP A 66 12.63 -12.66 16.01
N ASN A 67 11.76 -13.15 15.10
CA ASN A 67 10.48 -12.48 14.80
C ASN A 67 9.48 -12.53 15.97
N GLN A 68 9.58 -13.55 16.84
CA GLN A 68 8.74 -13.64 18.05
C GLN A 68 8.86 -12.43 18.98
N LYS A 69 9.96 -11.67 18.92
CA LYS A 69 10.16 -10.43 19.68
C LYS A 69 9.24 -9.29 19.19
N TYR A 70 8.72 -9.41 17.98
CA TYR A 70 7.91 -8.39 17.29
C TYR A 70 6.45 -8.82 17.11
N LEU A 71 5.95 -9.80 17.89
CA LEU A 71 4.58 -10.34 17.79
C LEU A 71 3.50 -9.26 17.85
N ARG A 72 3.71 -8.20 18.62
CA ARG A 72 2.79 -7.06 18.71
C ARG A 72 2.64 -6.29 17.39
N TRP A 73 3.47 -6.57 16.42
CA TRP A 73 3.46 -6.00 15.07
C TRP A 73 3.12 -7.05 14.01
N SER A 74 2.56 -8.21 14.40
CA SER A 74 2.03 -9.19 13.46
C SER A 74 0.96 -8.56 12.55
N LEU A 75 0.67 -9.19 11.44
CA LEU A 75 -0.31 -8.67 10.50
C LEU A 75 -1.70 -8.56 11.12
N GLU A 76 -2.08 -9.48 12.01
CA GLU A 76 -3.35 -9.43 12.75
C GLU A 76 -3.38 -8.27 13.76
N GLU A 77 -2.31 -8.07 14.54
CA GLU A 77 -2.22 -6.95 15.48
C GLU A 77 -2.19 -5.60 14.74
N THR A 78 -1.51 -5.57 13.59
CA THR A 78 -1.51 -4.40 12.70
C THR A 78 -2.92 -4.12 12.16
N ALA A 79 -3.66 -5.15 11.73
CA ALA A 79 -5.05 -4.98 11.28
C ALA A 79 -5.94 -4.42 12.39
N ALA A 80 -5.79 -4.93 13.62
CA ALA A 80 -6.51 -4.43 14.79
C ALA A 80 -6.13 -2.97 15.14
N LEU A 81 -4.84 -2.61 15.00
CA LEU A 81 -4.36 -1.24 15.20
C LEU A 81 -4.97 -0.29 14.15
N LEU A 82 -4.92 -0.67 12.88
CA LEU A 82 -5.49 0.11 11.77
C LEU A 82 -7.00 0.31 11.92
N SER A 83 -7.74 -0.72 12.33
CA SER A 83 -9.18 -0.60 12.56
C SER A 83 -9.52 0.32 13.74
N ARG A 84 -8.68 0.43 14.76
CA ARG A 84 -8.85 1.43 15.82
C ARG A 84 -8.54 2.85 15.32
N SER A 85 -7.53 2.97 14.45
CA SER A 85 -7.11 4.26 13.88
C SER A 85 -8.07 4.78 12.80
N TYR A 86 -8.74 3.87 12.09
CA TYR A 86 -9.69 4.17 11.00
C TYR A 86 -11.01 3.41 11.24
N PRO A 87 -11.79 3.79 12.26
CA PRO A 87 -12.95 3.01 12.72
C PRO A 87 -14.07 2.86 11.69
N ASP A 88 -14.14 3.78 10.72
CA ASP A 88 -15.15 3.78 9.66
C ASP A 88 -14.71 3.08 8.37
N ASN A 89 -13.46 2.57 8.33
CA ASN A 89 -12.91 1.92 7.15
C ASN A 89 -13.00 0.39 7.26
N TYR A 90 -13.23 -0.26 6.12
CA TYR A 90 -12.85 -1.66 5.94
C TYR A 90 -11.32 -1.74 5.91
N ILE A 91 -10.74 -2.66 6.68
CA ILE A 91 -9.29 -2.87 6.70
C ILE A 91 -8.96 -4.16 5.95
N MET A 92 -8.04 -4.06 5.01
CA MET A 92 -7.48 -5.19 4.27
C MET A 92 -5.96 -5.18 4.44
N VAL A 93 -5.42 -6.07 5.24
CA VAL A 93 -3.97 -6.28 5.35
C VAL A 93 -3.58 -7.40 4.41
N VAL A 94 -2.79 -7.08 3.40
CA VAL A 94 -2.34 -8.03 2.38
C VAL A 94 -1.07 -8.70 2.87
N ARG A 95 -1.16 -10.02 3.13
CA ARG A 95 0.01 -10.82 3.42
C ARG A 95 0.85 -11.00 2.16
N PRO A 96 2.20 -10.84 2.22
CA PRO A 96 3.08 -11.22 1.11
C PRO A 96 2.77 -12.65 0.64
N ASN A 97 2.77 -12.90 -0.67
CA ASN A 97 2.54 -14.26 -1.18
C ASN A 97 3.71 -15.20 -0.88
N ARG A 98 4.87 -14.66 -0.54
CA ARG A 98 6.05 -15.41 -0.11
C ARG A 98 6.78 -14.66 1.02
N MET A 99 7.20 -15.41 2.05
CA MET A 99 8.08 -14.94 3.12
C MET A 99 9.40 -15.71 3.03
N GLU A 100 10.39 -15.09 2.41
CA GLU A 100 11.71 -15.73 2.27
C GLU A 100 12.43 -15.80 3.61
N ARG A 101 12.93 -17.00 3.96
CA ARG A 101 13.55 -17.27 5.27
C ARG A 101 12.70 -16.82 6.46
N SER A 102 11.38 -16.88 6.32
CA SER A 102 10.41 -16.40 7.30
C SER A 102 10.59 -14.93 7.74
N THR A 103 11.37 -14.14 7.01
CA THR A 103 11.74 -12.76 7.39
C THR A 103 11.49 -11.75 6.29
N PHE A 104 11.86 -12.07 5.04
CA PHE A 104 11.78 -11.11 3.94
C PHE A 104 10.45 -11.21 3.22
N SER A 105 9.67 -10.14 3.29
CA SER A 105 8.39 -10.04 2.59
C SER A 105 8.62 -9.90 1.07
N CYS A 106 7.92 -10.73 0.29
CA CYS A 106 7.97 -10.72 -1.17
C CYS A 106 6.54 -10.60 -1.71
N PHE A 107 6.29 -9.51 -2.43
CA PHE A 107 4.98 -9.20 -3.03
C PHE A 107 4.97 -9.55 -4.52
N ASP A 108 5.43 -10.77 -4.88
CA ASP A 108 5.66 -11.19 -6.27
C ASP A 108 4.38 -11.19 -7.13
N ASN A 109 3.20 -11.20 -6.51
CA ASN A 109 1.93 -11.02 -7.22
C ASN A 109 1.69 -9.58 -7.68
N PHE A 110 2.38 -8.60 -7.09
CA PHE A 110 2.26 -7.17 -7.39
C PHE A 110 3.46 -6.62 -8.16
N VAL A 111 4.66 -7.07 -7.80
CA VAL A 111 5.92 -6.58 -8.37
C VAL A 111 6.95 -7.71 -8.35
N GLU A 112 7.61 -7.93 -9.46
CA GLU A 112 8.69 -8.91 -9.54
C GLU A 112 9.80 -8.55 -8.55
N SER A 113 10.37 -9.56 -7.90
CA SER A 113 11.44 -9.35 -6.94
C SER A 113 12.50 -10.46 -6.99
N ASN A 114 13.68 -10.15 -6.47
CA ASN A 114 14.70 -11.17 -6.25
C ASN A 114 14.34 -12.08 -5.05
N SER A 115 15.22 -13.03 -4.74
CA SER A 115 15.02 -13.97 -3.61
C SER A 115 14.76 -13.29 -2.27
N CYS A 116 15.27 -12.09 -2.03
CA CYS A 116 15.08 -11.34 -0.78
C CYS A 116 13.95 -10.28 -0.89
N GLY A 117 13.14 -10.30 -1.94
CA GLY A 117 12.03 -9.37 -2.12
C GLY A 117 12.45 -7.94 -2.52
N ALA A 118 13.69 -7.72 -2.97
CA ALA A 118 14.05 -6.43 -3.57
C ALA A 118 13.41 -6.32 -4.96
N PRO A 119 12.71 -5.23 -5.27
CA PRO A 119 11.83 -5.14 -6.43
C PRO A 119 12.61 -4.98 -7.74
N THR A 120 12.01 -5.50 -8.81
CA THR A 120 12.29 -5.12 -10.20
C THR A 120 11.01 -4.49 -10.75
N HIS A 121 10.91 -3.18 -10.65
CA HIS A 121 9.70 -2.47 -11.07
C HIS A 121 9.49 -2.56 -12.59
N LEU A 122 8.26 -2.87 -12.99
CA LEU A 122 7.82 -2.74 -14.37
C LEU A 122 7.62 -1.26 -14.67
N THR A 123 8.51 -0.68 -15.47
CA THR A 123 8.50 0.73 -15.85
C THR A 123 7.96 0.93 -17.26
N HIS A 124 7.60 2.17 -17.62
CA HIS A 124 7.20 2.49 -19.01
C HIS A 124 8.28 2.13 -20.04
N LYS A 125 9.56 2.18 -19.66
CA LYS A 125 10.69 1.79 -20.51
C LYS A 125 10.70 0.29 -20.78
N THR A 126 10.56 -0.52 -19.73
CA THR A 126 10.52 -1.99 -19.85
C THR A 126 9.28 -2.48 -20.60
N VAL A 127 8.12 -1.83 -20.45
CA VAL A 127 6.91 -2.17 -21.23
C VAL A 127 7.10 -1.91 -22.70
N ALA A 128 7.73 -0.80 -23.07
CA ALA A 128 8.05 -0.49 -24.47
C ALA A 128 9.01 -1.51 -25.11
N GLU A 129 9.96 -2.04 -24.33
CA GLU A 129 10.93 -3.05 -24.77
C GLU A 129 10.30 -4.46 -24.96
N ILE A 130 9.34 -4.82 -24.08
CA ILE A 130 8.77 -6.18 -24.05
C ILE A 130 7.58 -6.34 -25.00
N ASN A 131 7.06 -5.23 -25.56
CA ASN A 131 5.86 -5.23 -26.42
C ASN A 131 4.65 -5.95 -25.74
N SER A 132 4.56 -5.84 -24.42
CA SER A 132 3.64 -6.60 -23.57
C SER A 132 2.30 -5.88 -23.42
N ASN A 133 1.22 -6.57 -23.74
CA ASN A 133 -0.15 -6.11 -23.48
C ASN A 133 -0.53 -6.12 -21.98
N SER A 134 0.37 -6.54 -21.10
CA SER A 134 0.11 -6.72 -19.67
C SER A 134 0.99 -5.78 -18.85
N SER A 135 0.54 -4.54 -18.67
CA SER A 135 1.34 -3.49 -18.05
C SER A 135 0.86 -3.04 -16.66
N CYS A 136 -0.18 -3.67 -16.09
CA CYS A 136 -0.83 -3.21 -14.87
C CYS A 136 -1.05 -4.34 -13.86
N TYR A 137 0.02 -5.04 -13.49
CA TYR A 137 -0.08 -6.23 -12.62
C TYR A 137 -0.49 -5.89 -11.18
N ALA A 138 0.06 -4.84 -10.59
CA ALA A 138 -0.24 -4.45 -9.22
C ALA A 138 -1.69 -3.94 -9.09
N LEU A 139 -2.14 -3.09 -10.01
CA LEU A 139 -3.52 -2.58 -10.04
C LEU A 139 -4.53 -3.70 -10.30
N LEU A 140 -4.23 -4.63 -11.23
CA LEU A 140 -5.09 -5.78 -11.50
C LEU A 140 -5.13 -6.74 -10.31
N GLN A 141 -4.00 -6.99 -9.64
CA GLN A 141 -3.95 -7.82 -8.45
C GLN A 141 -4.79 -7.20 -7.33
N LEU A 142 -4.58 -5.92 -7.04
CA LEU A 142 -5.32 -5.20 -6.01
C LEU A 142 -6.83 -5.21 -6.31
N ARG A 143 -7.22 -4.90 -7.55
CA ARG A 143 -8.62 -4.93 -8.00
C ARG A 143 -9.24 -6.31 -7.80
N GLY A 144 -8.51 -7.38 -8.17
CA GLY A 144 -8.97 -8.77 -8.02
C GLY A 144 -9.18 -9.14 -6.55
N LEU A 145 -8.23 -8.80 -5.67
CA LEU A 145 -8.34 -9.05 -4.23
C LEU A 145 -9.54 -8.31 -3.62
N VAL A 146 -9.70 -7.01 -3.93
CA VAL A 146 -10.85 -6.23 -3.48
C VAL A 146 -12.16 -6.87 -3.93
N HIS A 147 -12.28 -7.24 -5.21
CA HIS A 147 -13.47 -7.90 -5.74
C HIS A 147 -13.75 -9.23 -5.03
N SER A 148 -12.73 -10.06 -4.81
CA SER A 148 -12.88 -11.35 -4.12
C SER A 148 -13.34 -11.16 -2.66
N VAL A 149 -12.75 -10.22 -1.93
CA VAL A 149 -13.14 -9.93 -0.53
C VAL A 149 -14.57 -9.40 -0.46
N THR A 150 -14.92 -8.41 -1.30
CA THR A 150 -16.27 -7.83 -1.31
C THR A 150 -17.33 -8.88 -1.65
N ARG A 151 -17.04 -9.79 -2.58
CA ARG A 151 -17.92 -10.91 -2.92
C ARG A 151 -18.06 -11.91 -1.76
N LEU A 152 -16.96 -12.29 -1.11
CA LEU A 152 -16.96 -13.21 0.05
C LEU A 152 -17.75 -12.64 1.23
N LYS A 153 -17.74 -11.30 1.39
CA LYS A 153 -18.42 -10.60 2.47
C LYS A 153 -19.85 -10.19 2.14
N GLY A 154 -20.34 -10.52 0.94
CA GLY A 154 -21.69 -10.17 0.50
C GLY A 154 -21.92 -8.65 0.41
N LEU A 155 -20.85 -7.85 0.25
CA LEU A 155 -20.97 -6.43 0.01
C LEU A 155 -21.54 -6.23 -1.40
N VAL A 156 -22.75 -5.64 -1.47
CA VAL A 156 -23.50 -5.52 -2.73
C VAL A 156 -22.77 -4.57 -3.68
N GLU A 157 -22.73 -4.89 -4.98
CA GLU A 157 -22.09 -4.05 -6.01
C GLU A 157 -22.53 -2.57 -5.96
N ASN A 158 -23.77 -2.30 -5.58
CA ASN A 158 -24.30 -0.95 -5.43
C ASN A 158 -23.71 -0.20 -4.21
N GLU A 159 -23.20 -0.90 -3.21
CA GLU A 159 -22.49 -0.33 -2.07
C GLU A 159 -20.99 -0.15 -2.36
N ILE A 160 -20.46 -0.84 -3.38
CA ILE A 160 -19.07 -0.78 -3.81
C ILE A 160 -18.81 0.40 -4.76
N SER A 161 -19.83 0.88 -5.46
CA SER A 161 -19.68 1.92 -6.49
C SER A 161 -19.04 3.23 -6.00
N PRO A 162 -19.27 3.70 -4.77
CA PRO A 162 -18.59 4.87 -4.22
C PRO A 162 -17.34 4.53 -3.39
N LEU A 163 -16.87 3.25 -3.32
CA LEU A 163 -15.70 2.89 -2.53
C LEU A 163 -14.48 3.71 -2.91
N LYS A 164 -13.78 4.21 -1.90
CA LYS A 164 -12.52 4.90 -2.02
C LYS A 164 -11.40 4.15 -1.29
N PHE A 165 -10.20 4.26 -1.80
CA PHE A 165 -9.07 3.50 -1.29
C PHE A 165 -8.00 4.41 -0.67
N THR A 166 -7.56 4.01 0.53
CA THR A 166 -6.29 4.45 1.10
C THR A 166 -5.30 3.29 1.02
N LEU A 167 -4.17 3.48 0.38
CA LEU A 167 -3.11 2.49 0.28
C LEU A 167 -1.99 2.86 1.23
N VAL A 168 -1.56 1.91 2.05
CA VAL A 168 -0.46 2.11 3.01
C VAL A 168 0.63 1.08 2.73
N GLY A 169 1.84 1.54 2.45
CA GLY A 169 3.02 0.69 2.37
C GLY A 169 3.94 0.97 3.56
N PHE A 170 4.19 -0.03 4.37
CA PHE A 170 5.14 0.05 5.48
C PHE A 170 6.45 -0.66 5.13
N SER A 171 7.58 0.00 5.42
CA SER A 171 8.90 -0.58 5.20
C SER A 171 9.03 -1.10 3.75
N LYS A 172 9.28 -2.39 3.54
CA LYS A 172 9.33 -2.98 2.20
C LYS A 172 7.98 -2.95 1.46
N GLY A 173 6.85 -2.89 2.15
CA GLY A 173 5.53 -2.79 1.50
C GLY A 173 5.36 -1.59 0.56
N VAL A 174 6.21 -0.57 0.66
CA VAL A 174 6.23 0.58 -0.27
C VAL A 174 6.53 0.19 -1.72
N ILE A 175 7.15 -0.97 -1.96
CA ILE A 175 7.45 -1.44 -3.33
C ILE A 175 6.17 -1.63 -4.15
N VAL A 176 5.06 -2.01 -3.50
CA VAL A 176 3.76 -2.15 -4.15
C VAL A 176 3.21 -0.78 -4.55
N LEU A 177 3.31 0.21 -3.66
CA LEU A 177 2.91 1.58 -3.96
C LEU A 177 3.73 2.14 -5.14
N ASN A 178 5.03 1.92 -5.12
CA ASN A 178 5.93 2.35 -6.18
C ASN A 178 5.56 1.70 -7.52
N GLN A 179 5.26 0.40 -7.54
CA GLN A 179 4.80 -0.28 -8.74
C GLN A 179 3.50 0.31 -9.27
N ILE A 180 2.54 0.61 -8.38
CA ILE A 180 1.28 1.28 -8.76
C ILE A 180 1.56 2.65 -9.40
N LEU A 181 2.52 3.44 -8.92
CA LEU A 181 2.88 4.71 -9.55
C LEU A 181 3.41 4.54 -10.98
N HIS A 182 4.25 3.53 -11.22
CA HIS A 182 4.69 3.20 -12.58
C HIS A 182 3.52 2.81 -13.48
N GLU A 183 2.59 2.01 -12.97
CA GLU A 183 1.42 1.57 -13.73
C GLU A 183 0.45 2.73 -14.02
N LEU A 184 0.24 3.64 -13.08
CA LEU A 184 -0.53 4.88 -13.30
C LEU A 184 0.12 5.74 -14.40
N HIS A 185 1.44 5.82 -14.43
CA HIS A 185 2.15 6.53 -15.50
C HIS A 185 1.97 5.85 -16.85
N ILE A 186 2.09 4.53 -16.93
CA ILE A 186 1.88 3.75 -18.15
C ILE A 186 0.44 3.94 -18.68
N LEU A 187 -0.57 3.83 -17.81
CA LEU A 187 -1.99 4.02 -18.16
C LEU A 187 -2.25 5.40 -18.78
N ASN A 188 -1.57 6.45 -18.27
CA ASN A 188 -1.75 7.83 -18.72
C ASN A 188 -0.86 8.21 -19.93
N SER A 189 0.22 7.46 -20.20
CA SER A 189 1.20 7.81 -21.25
C SER A 189 0.89 7.14 -22.59
N VAL A 190 0.22 6.01 -22.58
CA VAL A 190 -0.03 5.22 -23.80
C VAL A 190 -1.38 5.60 -24.40
N GLN A 191 -1.35 6.45 -25.42
CA GLN A 191 -2.47 6.62 -26.33
C GLN A 191 -2.51 5.41 -27.26
N HIS A 192 -3.32 4.41 -26.94
CA HIS A 192 -3.61 3.31 -27.85
C HIS A 192 -4.88 3.63 -28.64
N GLU A 193 -4.77 3.64 -29.95
CA GLU A 193 -5.91 3.48 -30.86
C GLU A 193 -6.51 2.08 -30.59
N GLY A 194 -7.71 2.03 -30.03
CA GLY A 194 -8.39 0.80 -29.63
C GLY A 194 -8.32 0.54 -28.13
N GLU A 195 -9.05 1.32 -27.33
CA GLU A 195 -9.16 1.13 -25.88
C GLU A 195 -9.75 -0.24 -25.56
N SER A 196 -9.00 -1.08 -24.84
CA SER A 196 -9.54 -2.35 -24.37
C SER A 196 -10.41 -2.12 -23.14
N LYS A 197 -11.55 -2.80 -23.04
CA LYS A 197 -12.45 -2.79 -21.87
C LYS A 197 -11.68 -2.98 -20.54
N MET A 198 -10.61 -3.76 -20.57
CA MET A 198 -9.76 -4.00 -19.40
C MET A 198 -9.01 -2.74 -18.96
N LYS A 199 -8.53 -1.90 -19.88
CA LYS A 199 -7.87 -0.63 -19.57
C LYS A 199 -8.84 0.33 -18.88
N ASP A 200 -10.06 0.45 -19.40
CA ASP A 200 -11.11 1.29 -18.81
C ASP A 200 -11.47 0.83 -17.40
N ASP A 201 -11.55 -0.47 -17.18
CA ASP A 201 -11.87 -1.04 -15.86
C ASP A 201 -10.76 -0.77 -14.83
N VAL A 202 -9.48 -0.88 -15.24
CA VAL A 202 -8.33 -0.57 -14.37
C VAL A 202 -8.25 0.92 -14.08
N THR A 203 -8.47 1.77 -15.08
CA THR A 203 -8.50 3.22 -14.91
C THR A 203 -9.60 3.63 -13.93
N ARG A 204 -10.84 3.16 -14.13
CA ARG A 204 -11.96 3.43 -13.20
C ARG A 204 -11.69 2.92 -11.78
N PHE A 205 -10.96 1.82 -11.63
CA PHE A 205 -10.54 1.34 -10.32
C PHE A 205 -9.48 2.27 -9.72
N SER A 206 -8.45 2.64 -10.48
CA SER A 206 -7.38 3.52 -9.99
C SER A 206 -7.87 4.92 -9.59
N ASP A 207 -8.89 5.46 -10.26
CA ASP A 207 -9.50 6.75 -9.93
C ASP A 207 -10.17 6.79 -8.54
N LYS A 208 -10.40 5.62 -7.95
CA LYS A 208 -10.92 5.49 -6.59
C LYS A 208 -9.84 5.56 -5.51
N ILE A 209 -8.55 5.55 -5.87
CA ILE A 209 -7.44 5.73 -4.93
C ILE A 209 -7.37 7.21 -4.57
N GLU A 210 -7.74 7.55 -3.32
CA GLU A 210 -7.73 8.94 -2.85
C GLU A 210 -6.50 9.30 -2.02
N ARG A 211 -5.82 8.30 -1.45
CA ARG A 211 -4.68 8.51 -0.56
C ARG A 211 -3.67 7.38 -0.68
N MET A 212 -2.39 7.74 -0.65
CA MET A 212 -1.27 6.79 -0.56
C MET A 212 -0.31 7.24 0.54
N ILE A 213 0.04 6.32 1.45
CA ILE A 213 0.88 6.59 2.62
C ILE A 213 2.14 5.73 2.53
N TRP A 214 3.29 6.37 2.36
CA TRP A 214 4.61 5.75 2.49
C TRP A 214 5.04 5.83 3.94
N LEU A 215 5.02 4.70 4.63
CA LEU A 215 5.30 4.59 6.05
C LEU A 215 6.66 3.94 6.27
N ASP A 216 7.65 4.75 6.58
CA ASP A 216 9.05 4.39 6.81
C ASP A 216 9.62 3.41 5.76
N GLY A 217 9.46 3.79 4.48
CA GLY A 217 9.82 2.98 3.32
C GLY A 217 11.29 2.61 3.28
N GLY A 218 11.58 1.32 3.07
CA GLY A 218 12.95 0.83 2.99
C GLY A 218 13.06 -0.63 2.55
N HIS A 219 14.10 -0.94 1.76
CA HIS A 219 14.50 -2.30 1.42
C HIS A 219 16.00 -2.37 1.11
N ASN A 220 16.53 -3.58 0.91
CA ASN A 220 17.96 -3.82 0.73
C ASN A 220 18.40 -3.88 -0.75
N GLY A 221 17.60 -3.36 -1.68
CA GLY A 221 17.89 -3.43 -3.12
C GLY A 221 18.96 -2.47 -3.63
N GLY A 222 19.50 -1.60 -2.79
CA GLY A 222 20.56 -0.64 -3.17
C GLY A 222 20.07 0.61 -3.88
N LYS A 223 18.85 0.60 -4.43
CA LYS A 223 18.20 1.71 -5.14
C LYS A 223 16.70 1.44 -5.28
N ASP A 224 15.99 2.43 -5.83
CA ASP A 224 14.57 2.33 -6.19
C ASP A 224 13.64 2.09 -4.99
N THR A 225 14.07 2.54 -3.78
CA THR A 225 13.23 2.53 -2.58
C THR A 225 12.12 3.58 -2.67
N TRP A 226 12.43 4.70 -3.28
CA TRP A 226 11.50 5.79 -3.58
C TRP A 226 11.57 6.13 -5.06
N ILE A 227 10.43 6.41 -5.66
CA ILE A 227 10.40 6.85 -7.07
C ILE A 227 11.12 8.18 -7.22
N THR A 228 12.10 8.22 -8.13
CA THR A 228 12.85 9.44 -8.46
C THR A 228 12.75 9.82 -9.94
N ASP A 229 11.96 9.04 -10.71
CA ASP A 229 11.65 9.32 -12.10
C ASP A 229 10.64 10.48 -12.18
N GLU A 230 11.06 11.59 -12.80
CA GLU A 230 10.29 12.82 -12.86
C GLU A 230 9.00 12.68 -13.67
N GLU A 231 8.98 11.86 -14.72
CA GLU A 231 7.79 11.71 -15.56
C GLU A 231 6.70 10.88 -14.81
N VAL A 232 7.12 9.88 -14.03
CA VAL A 232 6.20 9.14 -13.16
C VAL A 232 5.60 10.08 -12.11
N LEU A 233 6.44 10.88 -11.44
CA LEU A 233 5.98 11.81 -10.40
C LEU A 233 5.15 12.97 -10.97
N LYS A 234 5.44 13.43 -12.19
CA LYS A 234 4.62 14.39 -12.93
C LYS A 234 3.21 13.83 -13.18
N THR A 235 3.12 12.58 -13.61
CA THR A 235 1.81 11.93 -13.81
C THR A 235 1.03 11.88 -12.51
N LEU A 236 1.64 11.44 -11.41
CA LEU A 236 1.02 11.43 -10.08
C LEU A 236 0.50 12.82 -9.69
N ALA A 237 1.31 13.86 -9.92
CA ALA A 237 0.96 15.23 -9.55
C ALA A 237 -0.16 15.83 -10.41
N THR A 238 -0.15 15.57 -11.73
CA THR A 238 -0.96 16.32 -12.70
C THR A 238 -2.14 15.53 -13.27
N LYS A 239 -2.10 14.20 -13.21
CA LYS A 239 -3.11 13.30 -13.80
C LYS A 239 -3.92 12.54 -12.76
N THR A 240 -3.58 12.67 -11.49
CA THR A 240 -4.34 12.06 -10.38
C THR A 240 -4.72 13.09 -9.33
N ASN A 241 -5.70 12.74 -8.48
CA ASN A 241 -6.08 13.53 -7.30
C ASN A 241 -5.65 12.86 -5.99
N ILE A 242 -4.65 11.97 -6.05
CA ILE A 242 -4.19 11.20 -4.90
C ILE A 242 -3.48 12.13 -3.90
N ASN A 243 -3.88 12.06 -2.64
CA ASN A 243 -3.18 12.67 -1.52
C ASN A 243 -2.00 11.78 -1.10
N ILE A 244 -0.86 12.38 -0.86
CA ILE A 244 0.40 11.69 -0.59
C ILE A 244 0.85 12.01 0.82
N GLU A 245 1.05 10.99 1.62
CA GLU A 245 1.63 11.12 2.96
C GLU A 245 2.96 10.37 3.03
N VAL A 246 3.98 11.05 3.52
CA VAL A 246 5.31 10.50 3.77
C VAL A 246 5.58 10.58 5.27
N LYS A 247 5.62 9.44 5.93
CA LYS A 247 5.93 9.33 7.35
C LYS A 247 7.19 8.51 7.50
N VAL A 248 8.24 9.09 8.08
CA VAL A 248 9.57 8.46 8.14
C VAL A 248 10.18 8.58 9.53
N THR A 249 11.14 7.70 9.82
CA THR A 249 11.97 7.74 11.02
C THR A 249 13.45 7.84 10.66
N PRO A 250 14.33 8.23 11.60
CA PRO A 250 15.77 8.18 11.39
C PRO A 250 16.30 6.80 11.02
N TYR A 251 15.63 5.72 11.46
CA TYR A 251 16.01 4.33 11.15
C TYR A 251 16.13 4.05 9.63
N GLN A 252 15.26 4.67 8.81
CA GLN A 252 15.31 4.51 7.36
C GLN A 252 16.06 5.66 6.68
N VAL A 253 15.71 6.92 6.97
CA VAL A 253 16.20 8.06 6.17
C VAL A 253 17.56 8.59 6.62
N GLN A 254 18.08 8.14 7.75
CA GLN A 254 19.40 8.52 8.27
C GLN A 254 20.33 7.31 8.44
N ASP A 255 20.00 6.16 7.86
CA ASP A 255 20.84 4.96 7.93
C ASP A 255 22.10 5.12 7.07
N ASN A 256 23.27 5.20 7.72
CA ASN A 256 24.55 5.29 7.04
C ASN A 256 24.93 4.05 6.22
N ARG A 257 24.33 2.89 6.49
CA ARG A 257 24.55 1.66 5.73
C ARG A 257 23.72 1.63 4.44
N ARG A 258 22.60 2.37 4.42
CA ARG A 258 21.68 2.47 3.29
C ARG A 258 21.37 3.94 2.93
N PRO A 259 22.42 4.75 2.66
CA PRO A 259 22.26 6.20 2.49
C PRO A 259 21.41 6.61 1.27
N TRP A 260 21.20 5.68 0.33
CA TRP A 260 20.33 5.93 -0.82
C TRP A 260 18.88 6.15 -0.40
N ILE A 261 18.37 5.48 0.66
CA ILE A 261 16.98 5.60 1.11
C ILE A 261 16.63 7.06 1.42
N GLY A 262 17.43 7.72 2.26
CA GLY A 262 17.21 9.12 2.60
C GLY A 262 17.44 10.08 1.43
N LYS A 263 18.39 9.77 0.52
CA LYS A 263 18.62 10.58 -0.69
C LYS A 263 17.44 10.50 -1.66
N GLU A 264 16.90 9.30 -1.88
CA GLU A 264 15.75 9.07 -2.74
C GLU A 264 14.47 9.67 -2.15
N GLU A 265 14.22 9.51 -0.82
CA GLU A 265 13.10 10.16 -0.11
C GLU A 265 13.13 11.68 -0.31
N LYS A 266 14.29 12.29 -0.08
CA LYS A 266 14.46 13.73 -0.26
C LYS A 266 14.19 14.16 -1.72
N ARG A 267 14.65 13.37 -2.71
CA ARG A 267 14.41 13.64 -4.13
C ARG A 267 12.93 13.51 -4.50
N PHE A 268 12.28 12.42 -4.08
CA PHE A 268 10.84 12.19 -4.25
C PHE A 268 10.03 13.39 -3.76
N ARG A 269 10.27 13.80 -2.51
CA ARG A 269 9.59 14.93 -1.88
C ARG A 269 9.88 16.25 -2.56
N ASN A 270 11.14 16.50 -2.96
CA ASN A 270 11.51 17.75 -3.63
C ASN A 270 10.86 17.87 -5.01
N ILE A 271 10.78 16.79 -5.78
CA ILE A 271 10.11 16.81 -7.08
C ILE A 271 8.62 17.12 -6.89
N LEU A 272 7.93 16.39 -6.02
CA LEU A 272 6.50 16.59 -5.80
C LEU A 272 6.17 17.92 -5.14
N GLY A 273 6.95 18.34 -4.14
CA GLY A 273 6.71 19.55 -3.38
C GLY A 273 7.13 20.82 -4.12
N ASN A 274 8.37 20.87 -4.60
CA ASN A 274 8.93 22.10 -5.15
C ASN A 274 8.65 22.26 -6.65
N LYS A 275 8.70 21.14 -7.42
CA LYS A 275 8.51 21.23 -8.88
C LYS A 275 7.03 21.21 -9.27
N PHE A 276 6.20 20.46 -8.56
CA PHE A 276 4.77 20.30 -8.85
C PHE A 276 3.85 20.94 -7.81
N ASP A 277 4.41 21.61 -6.81
CA ASP A 277 3.69 22.41 -5.82
C ASP A 277 2.58 21.67 -5.05
N LEU A 278 2.79 20.38 -4.77
CA LEU A 278 1.81 19.59 -4.03
C LEU A 278 1.74 19.96 -2.54
N ILE A 279 2.71 20.69 -2.01
CA ILE A 279 2.69 21.18 -0.62
C ILE A 279 1.66 22.30 -0.49
N SER A 280 1.70 23.33 -1.35
CA SER A 280 0.74 24.45 -1.31
C SER A 280 -0.70 24.00 -1.57
N SER A 281 -0.87 23.00 -2.45
CA SER A 281 -2.18 22.37 -2.68
C SER A 281 -2.64 21.41 -1.58
N LYS A 282 -1.82 21.24 -0.53
CA LYS A 282 -2.06 20.29 0.60
C LYS A 282 -2.22 18.82 0.18
N ARG A 283 -1.73 18.46 -0.99
CA ARG A 283 -1.75 17.08 -1.49
C ARG A 283 -0.52 16.25 -1.09
N LEU A 284 0.54 16.90 -0.58
CA LEU A 284 1.73 16.25 -0.05
C LEU A 284 1.95 16.69 1.39
N SER A 285 1.99 15.74 2.31
CA SER A 285 2.48 15.94 3.68
C SER A 285 3.70 15.09 3.97
N ARG A 286 4.56 15.57 4.87
CA ARG A 286 5.75 14.84 5.31
C ARG A 286 5.98 15.04 6.79
N SER A 287 6.12 13.95 7.54
CA SER A 287 6.43 13.96 8.97
C SER A 287 7.65 13.08 9.28
N LEU A 288 8.55 13.60 10.12
CA LEU A 288 9.67 12.85 10.69
C LEU A 288 9.34 12.53 12.16
N TYR A 289 9.12 11.27 12.44
CA TYR A 289 8.80 10.77 13.77
C TYR A 289 10.06 10.30 14.50
N PHE A 290 10.07 10.40 15.80
CA PHE A 290 11.14 9.90 16.69
C PHE A 290 12.53 10.47 16.33
N ALA A 291 12.59 11.74 15.91
CA ALA A 291 13.83 12.39 15.46
C ALA A 291 14.90 12.48 16.57
N GLU A 292 14.48 12.62 17.82
CA GLU A 292 15.34 12.72 19.00
C GLU A 292 15.59 11.35 19.69
N GLU A 293 14.98 10.28 19.16
CA GLU A 293 15.15 8.94 19.71
C GLU A 293 16.21 8.16 18.90
N GLU A 294 16.74 7.09 19.52
CA GLU A 294 17.69 6.21 18.84
C GLU A 294 17.07 5.60 17.57
N ALA A 295 17.85 5.62 16.47
CA ALA A 295 17.47 5.02 15.21
C ALA A 295 17.54 3.49 15.30
N ASN A 296 16.45 2.83 15.72
CA ASN A 296 16.37 1.39 15.90
C ASN A 296 15.09 0.80 15.29
N ILE A 297 15.07 -0.53 15.20
CA ILE A 297 13.94 -1.27 14.60
C ILE A 297 12.65 -1.13 15.42
N GLU A 298 12.74 -0.87 16.70
CA GLU A 298 11.57 -0.66 17.55
C GLU A 298 10.82 0.63 17.17
N ASN A 299 11.54 1.74 16.97
CA ASN A 299 10.99 3.00 16.48
C ASN A 299 10.50 2.88 15.04
N HIS A 300 11.14 2.04 14.22
CA HIS A 300 10.66 1.68 12.89
C HIS A 300 9.26 1.06 12.93
N PHE A 301 9.01 0.10 13.81
CA PHE A 301 7.66 -0.46 13.97
C PHE A 301 6.70 0.49 14.69
N LYS A 302 7.17 1.24 15.69
CA LYS A 302 6.35 2.17 16.48
C LYS A 302 5.68 3.25 15.61
N ILE A 303 6.22 3.56 14.44
CA ILE A 303 5.61 4.50 13.49
C ILE A 303 4.20 4.08 13.05
N LEU A 304 3.87 2.78 13.09
CA LEU A 304 2.52 2.28 12.83
C LEU A 304 1.46 2.91 13.73
N THR A 305 1.83 3.33 14.94
CA THR A 305 0.91 4.00 15.88
C THR A 305 0.62 5.45 15.50
N THR A 306 1.32 6.02 14.52
CA THR A 306 1.19 7.43 14.13
C THR A 306 0.22 7.63 12.96
N LEU A 307 -0.41 6.57 12.46
CA LEU A 307 -1.24 6.63 11.25
C LEU A 307 -2.46 7.55 11.35
N ASN A 308 -2.91 7.87 12.56
CA ASN A 308 -4.08 8.75 12.79
C ASN A 308 -3.72 10.08 13.48
N CYS A 309 -2.44 10.45 13.57
CA CYS A 309 -2.00 11.61 14.36
C CYS A 309 -2.08 12.96 13.62
N ASP A 310 -2.53 13.00 12.37
CA ASP A 310 -2.49 14.22 11.53
C ASP A 310 -3.88 14.53 10.92
N ILE A 311 -4.91 14.67 11.79
CA ILE A 311 -6.21 15.28 11.41
C ILE A 311 -6.38 16.61 12.14
#